data_2d1b2905e82b89963dfc82ea878e8fac
#
_entry.id   2d1b2905e82b89963dfc82ea878e8fac
#
_cell.length_a   1.000
_cell.length_b   1.000
_cell.length_c   1.000
_cell.angle_alpha   90.00
_cell.angle_beta   90.00
_cell.angle_gamma   90.00
#
_symmetry.space_group_name_H-M   'P 1'
#
loop_
_entity.id
_entity.type
_entity.pdbx_description
1 polymer ?
#
loop_
_entity_poly.entity_id
_entity_poly.type
_entity_poly.pdbx_seq_one_letter_code
_entity_poly.pdbx_strand_id
1 'polypeptide(L)'
;MKAVILESYVMEPGDLDWSGVKALVPDTVSYVRTAYEEIAPRIGDADLVLLNKCCIDESILAQCPNLKWVGIIATGTDNLDLEACRRHGVAVANVPGYSTYSVAQMTFSLLLAICQCAERYNRAMKAGHWQLDIPAEYGLLPQMELLDKTFGVY
;
A
#
# COMPACT_ATOMS: atom_id res chain seq x y z
N MET A 1 -10.48 -22.87 13.79
CA MET A 1 -9.96 -22.09 12.67
C MET A 1 -9.02 -21.04 13.25
N LYS A 2 -7.80 -20.99 12.76
CA LYS A 2 -6.74 -20.12 13.25
C LYS A 2 -6.29 -19.17 12.14
N ALA A 3 -6.09 -17.91 12.47
CA ALA A 3 -5.64 -16.91 11.52
C ALA A 3 -4.32 -16.27 11.97
N VAL A 4 -3.53 -15.85 11.00
CA VAL A 4 -2.29 -15.09 11.23
C VAL A 4 -2.30 -13.82 10.40
N ILE A 5 -1.98 -12.70 11.02
CA ILE A 5 -1.74 -11.41 10.37
C ILE A 5 -0.23 -11.18 10.36
N LEU A 6 0.39 -11.17 9.17
CA LEU A 6 1.84 -11.09 9.05
C LEU A 6 2.40 -9.66 9.14
N GLU A 7 1.54 -8.64 8.89
CA GLU A 7 2.00 -7.25 8.74
C GLU A 7 0.97 -6.25 9.26
N SER A 8 0.73 -6.25 10.58
CA SER A 8 -0.26 -5.35 11.18
C SER A 8 0.12 -3.87 11.10
N TYR A 9 1.39 -3.52 10.83
CA TYR A 9 1.83 -2.13 10.70
C TYR A 9 1.12 -1.36 9.59
N VAL A 10 0.65 -2.03 8.53
CA VAL A 10 -0.15 -1.39 7.47
C VAL A 10 -1.56 -1.02 7.92
N MET A 11 -1.96 -1.50 9.09
CA MET A 11 -3.27 -1.32 9.68
C MET A 11 -3.22 -0.37 10.88
N GLU A 12 -2.05 0.09 11.26
CA GLU A 12 -1.83 1.13 12.26
C GLU A 12 -1.52 2.46 11.53
N PRO A 13 -2.21 3.54 11.89
CA PRO A 13 -2.31 4.09 13.26
C PRO A 13 -3.67 3.92 13.96
N GLY A 14 -4.40 2.85 13.78
CA GLY A 14 -5.52 2.54 14.66
C GLY A 14 -6.87 3.12 14.23
N ASP A 15 -7.01 3.54 12.98
CA ASP A 15 -8.26 4.03 12.38
C ASP A 15 -9.15 2.91 11.83
N LEU A 16 -8.65 1.66 11.80
CA LEU A 16 -9.41 0.50 11.34
C LEU A 16 -9.91 -0.35 12.51
N ASP A 17 -11.20 -0.68 12.49
CA ASP A 17 -11.81 -1.59 13.46
C ASP A 17 -11.65 -3.06 13.02
N TRP A 18 -10.83 -3.79 13.76
CA TRP A 18 -10.58 -5.23 13.56
C TRP A 18 -11.51 -6.14 14.37
N SER A 19 -12.45 -5.58 15.11
CA SER A 19 -13.38 -6.36 15.95
C SER A 19 -14.16 -7.39 15.13
N GLY A 20 -14.58 -7.04 13.91
CA GLY A 20 -15.27 -7.94 12.99
C GLY A 20 -14.42 -9.16 12.59
N VAL A 21 -13.14 -8.96 12.27
CA VAL A 21 -12.23 -10.06 11.92
C VAL A 21 -11.98 -10.95 13.14
N LYS A 22 -11.72 -10.36 14.29
CA LYS A 22 -11.49 -11.09 15.55
C LYS A 22 -12.75 -11.86 16.01
N ALA A 23 -13.94 -11.35 15.73
CA ALA A 23 -15.19 -12.05 16.02
C ALA A 23 -15.39 -13.29 15.14
N LEU A 24 -14.98 -13.21 13.86
CA LEU A 24 -15.05 -14.34 12.92
C LEU A 24 -14.00 -15.42 13.22
N VAL A 25 -12.80 -15.00 13.60
CA VAL A 25 -11.68 -15.90 13.92
C VAL A 25 -11.04 -15.45 15.24
N PRO A 26 -11.59 -15.88 16.40
CA PRO A 26 -11.08 -15.48 17.71
C PRO A 26 -9.62 -15.90 17.95
N ASP A 27 -9.18 -17.01 17.36
CA ASP A 27 -7.78 -17.45 17.40
C ASP A 27 -6.98 -16.77 16.27
N THR A 28 -6.72 -15.47 16.45
CA THR A 28 -5.94 -14.66 15.52
C THR A 28 -4.67 -14.16 16.19
N VAL A 29 -3.51 -14.52 15.62
CA VAL A 29 -2.20 -14.03 16.01
C VAL A 29 -1.76 -12.93 15.04
N SER A 30 -1.21 -11.83 15.56
CA SER A 30 -0.78 -10.68 14.75
C SER A 30 0.68 -10.35 14.99
N TYR A 31 1.42 -10.12 13.89
CA TYR A 31 2.80 -9.66 13.89
C TYR A 31 2.88 -8.28 13.24
N VAL A 32 3.68 -7.39 13.81
CA VAL A 32 3.85 -6.02 13.29
C VAL A 32 4.51 -6.06 11.90
N ARG A 33 5.60 -6.80 11.78
CA ARG A 33 6.34 -7.04 10.52
C ARG A 33 6.85 -8.46 10.52
N THR A 34 7.02 -9.05 9.34
CA THR A 34 7.50 -10.42 9.17
C THR A 34 8.57 -10.45 8.08
N ALA A 35 9.76 -10.94 8.40
CA ALA A 35 10.80 -11.22 7.41
C ALA A 35 10.44 -12.49 6.63
N TYR A 36 11.02 -12.66 5.44
CA TYR A 36 10.68 -13.79 4.56
C TYR A 36 10.88 -15.15 5.24
N GLU A 37 11.98 -15.31 5.96
CA GLU A 37 12.36 -16.55 6.65
C GLU A 37 11.42 -16.89 7.82
N GLU A 38 10.68 -15.90 8.31
CA GLU A 38 9.73 -16.05 9.41
C GLU A 38 8.30 -16.36 8.92
N ILE A 39 8.01 -16.23 7.61
CA ILE A 39 6.64 -16.35 7.09
C ILE A 39 6.10 -17.75 7.40
N ALA A 40 6.74 -18.80 6.92
CA ALA A 40 6.26 -20.17 7.13
C ALA A 40 6.21 -20.55 8.62
N PRO A 41 7.24 -20.27 9.45
CA PRO A 41 7.18 -20.51 10.90
C PRO A 41 6.02 -19.79 11.61
N ARG A 42 5.69 -18.57 11.18
CA ARG A 42 4.60 -17.79 11.79
C ARG A 42 3.22 -18.24 11.33
N ILE A 43 3.09 -18.64 10.07
CA ILE A 43 1.85 -19.28 9.58
C ILE A 43 1.62 -20.59 10.34
N GLY A 44 2.65 -21.43 10.43
CA GLY A 44 2.60 -22.70 11.18
C GLY A 44 1.42 -23.57 10.78
N ASP A 45 0.52 -23.83 11.73
CA ASP A 45 -0.70 -24.62 11.57
C ASP A 45 -1.96 -23.80 11.25
N ALA A 46 -1.83 -22.51 10.91
CA ALA A 46 -2.98 -21.66 10.65
C ALA A 46 -3.72 -22.04 9.36
N ASP A 47 -5.04 -21.86 9.40
CA ASP A 47 -5.93 -22.05 8.25
C ASP A 47 -5.95 -20.83 7.31
N LEU A 48 -5.73 -19.64 7.88
CA LEU A 48 -5.92 -18.35 7.21
C LEU A 48 -4.71 -17.45 7.45
N VAL A 49 -4.31 -16.70 6.43
CA VAL A 49 -3.30 -15.65 6.56
C VAL A 49 -3.77 -14.33 5.93
N LEU A 50 -3.51 -13.24 6.63
CA LEU A 50 -3.67 -11.87 6.12
C LEU A 50 -2.29 -11.23 5.99
N LEU A 51 -2.04 -10.61 4.84
CA LEU A 51 -0.75 -9.98 4.52
C LEU A 51 -0.90 -8.76 3.61
N ASN A 52 0.18 -8.01 3.40
CA ASN A 52 0.23 -6.90 2.45
C ASN A 52 1.46 -6.99 1.54
N LYS A 53 2.67 -7.04 2.10
CA LYS A 53 3.95 -7.05 1.34
C LYS A 53 4.71 -8.36 1.43
N CYS A 54 4.37 -9.23 2.39
CA CYS A 54 4.96 -10.56 2.46
C CYS A 54 4.71 -11.34 1.16
N CYS A 55 5.69 -12.15 0.77
CA CYS A 55 5.61 -12.99 -0.42
C CYS A 55 5.09 -14.39 -0.02
N ILE A 56 4.14 -14.93 -0.77
CA ILE A 56 3.71 -16.33 -0.65
C ILE A 56 4.02 -17.03 -1.96
N ASP A 57 5.02 -17.85 -1.93
CA ASP A 57 5.48 -18.67 -3.04
C ASP A 57 5.36 -20.18 -2.76
N GLU A 58 5.78 -21.02 -3.71
CA GLU A 58 5.78 -22.47 -3.60
C GLU A 58 6.51 -22.95 -2.34
N SER A 59 7.65 -22.32 -1.99
CA SER A 59 8.46 -22.72 -0.83
C SER A 59 7.71 -22.50 0.49
N ILE A 60 6.98 -21.41 0.62
CA ILE A 60 6.15 -21.09 1.78
C ILE A 60 4.95 -22.06 1.85
N LEU A 61 4.25 -22.24 0.73
CA LEU A 61 3.07 -23.11 0.66
C LEU A 61 3.39 -24.55 1.00
N ALA A 62 4.53 -25.07 0.53
CA ALA A 62 4.97 -26.44 0.83
C ALA A 62 5.20 -26.68 2.34
N GLN A 63 5.52 -25.61 3.09
CA GLN A 63 5.73 -25.67 4.55
C GLN A 63 4.45 -25.45 5.36
N CYS A 64 3.36 -25.00 4.71
CA CYS A 64 2.11 -24.63 5.37
C CYS A 64 0.92 -25.49 4.87
N PRO A 65 0.92 -26.80 5.08
CA PRO A 65 -0.07 -27.72 4.48
C PRO A 65 -1.50 -27.51 5.00
N ASN A 66 -1.69 -26.83 6.11
CA ASN A 66 -3.00 -26.53 6.67
C ASN A 66 -3.62 -25.23 6.14
N LEU A 67 -2.83 -24.41 5.43
CA LEU A 67 -3.28 -23.13 4.91
C LEU A 67 -4.36 -23.32 3.84
N LYS A 68 -5.49 -22.67 4.00
CA LYS A 68 -6.66 -22.75 3.11
C LYS A 68 -6.98 -21.45 2.41
N TRP A 69 -6.55 -20.33 3.00
CA TRP A 69 -6.92 -19.03 2.49
C TRP A 69 -5.85 -17.96 2.77
N VAL A 70 -5.60 -17.15 1.75
CA VAL A 70 -4.71 -15.99 1.79
C VAL A 70 -5.51 -14.74 1.45
N GLY A 71 -5.58 -13.78 2.37
CA GLY A 71 -6.13 -12.44 2.14
C GLY A 71 -5.02 -11.42 1.99
N ILE A 72 -4.89 -10.84 0.79
CA ILE A 72 -3.98 -9.72 0.60
C ILE A 72 -4.72 -8.39 0.81
N ILE A 73 -4.27 -7.59 1.77
CA ILE A 73 -4.84 -6.29 2.11
C ILE A 73 -4.24 -5.25 1.17
N ALA A 74 -4.45 -5.46 -0.12
CA ALA A 74 -3.99 -4.63 -1.22
C ALA A 74 -4.81 -4.92 -2.49
N THR A 75 -4.66 -4.07 -3.50
CA THR A 75 -5.25 -4.31 -4.83
C THR A 75 -4.40 -5.29 -5.65
N GLY A 76 -3.07 -5.08 -5.68
CA GLY A 76 -2.14 -5.94 -6.42
C GLY A 76 -1.91 -7.27 -5.71
N THR A 77 -1.59 -8.31 -6.48
CA THR A 77 -1.33 -9.68 -6.01
C THR A 77 0.01 -10.22 -6.49
N ASP A 78 0.88 -9.34 -6.98
CA ASP A 78 2.18 -9.67 -7.60
C ASP A 78 3.21 -10.27 -6.63
N ASN A 79 2.97 -10.18 -5.33
CA ASN A 79 3.74 -10.85 -4.29
C ASN A 79 3.19 -12.26 -3.92
N LEU A 80 2.19 -12.75 -4.64
CA LEU A 80 1.62 -14.09 -4.45
C LEU A 80 1.83 -14.94 -5.69
N ASP A 81 2.34 -16.16 -5.54
CA ASP A 81 2.31 -17.17 -6.60
C ASP A 81 0.90 -17.79 -6.68
N LEU A 82 0.04 -17.17 -7.49
CA LEU A 82 -1.36 -17.59 -7.63
C LEU A 82 -1.50 -19.03 -8.18
N GLU A 83 -0.56 -19.45 -9.05
CA GLU A 83 -0.56 -20.82 -9.59
C GLU A 83 -0.15 -21.82 -8.54
N ALA A 84 0.82 -21.51 -7.70
CA ALA A 84 1.18 -22.33 -6.54
C ALA A 84 0.00 -22.41 -5.55
N CYS A 85 -0.62 -21.28 -5.21
CA CYS A 85 -1.81 -21.26 -4.35
C CYS A 85 -2.90 -22.20 -4.89
N ARG A 86 -3.17 -22.15 -6.20
CA ARG A 86 -4.15 -23.04 -6.85
C ARG A 86 -3.77 -24.51 -6.76
N ARG A 87 -2.49 -24.86 -6.97
CA ARG A 87 -2.01 -26.26 -6.85
C ARG A 87 -2.15 -26.80 -5.43
N HIS A 88 -1.89 -25.94 -4.43
CA HIS A 88 -2.03 -26.29 -3.01
C HIS A 88 -3.47 -26.20 -2.48
N GLY A 89 -4.44 -25.81 -3.32
CA GLY A 89 -5.85 -25.67 -2.92
C GLY A 89 -6.11 -24.47 -2.00
N VAL A 90 -5.24 -23.47 -2.01
CA VAL A 90 -5.35 -22.26 -1.21
C VAL A 90 -6.13 -21.20 -1.97
N ALA A 91 -7.26 -20.75 -1.42
CA ALA A 91 -8.04 -19.65 -1.98
C ALA A 91 -7.35 -18.30 -1.71
N VAL A 92 -7.41 -17.41 -2.68
CA VAL A 92 -6.83 -16.05 -2.56
C VAL A 92 -7.89 -14.99 -2.74
N ALA A 93 -7.88 -13.96 -1.90
CA ALA A 93 -8.73 -12.78 -2.02
C ALA A 93 -7.90 -11.50 -1.86
N ASN A 94 -8.24 -10.47 -2.62
CA ASN A 94 -7.66 -9.13 -2.54
C ASN A 94 -8.74 -8.08 -2.25
N VAL A 95 -8.31 -6.80 -2.14
CA VAL A 95 -9.23 -5.65 -1.96
C VAL A 95 -9.15 -4.76 -3.20
N PRO A 96 -9.94 -5.04 -4.26
CA PRO A 96 -9.86 -4.28 -5.49
C PRO A 96 -10.47 -2.89 -5.35
N GLY A 97 -9.88 -1.91 -6.00
CA GLY A 97 -10.46 -0.58 -6.24
C GLY A 97 -10.55 0.37 -5.04
N TYR A 98 -10.15 -0.01 -3.85
CA TYR A 98 -10.28 0.84 -2.64
C TYR A 98 -9.49 2.16 -2.74
N SER A 99 -8.37 2.16 -3.45
CA SER A 99 -7.47 3.31 -3.57
C SER A 99 -7.61 4.11 -4.86
N THR A 100 -8.55 3.74 -5.74
CA THR A 100 -8.68 4.32 -7.09
C THR A 100 -8.74 5.85 -7.06
N TYR A 101 -9.62 6.40 -6.23
CA TYR A 101 -9.79 7.85 -6.16
C TYR A 101 -8.60 8.56 -5.49
N SER A 102 -8.04 7.99 -4.43
CA SER A 102 -6.90 8.57 -3.73
C SER A 102 -5.63 8.55 -4.60
N VAL A 103 -5.39 7.48 -5.35
CA VAL A 103 -4.27 7.39 -6.31
C VAL A 103 -4.46 8.40 -7.44
N ALA A 104 -5.64 8.48 -8.04
CA ALA A 104 -5.93 9.47 -9.08
C ALA A 104 -5.72 10.90 -8.55
N GLN A 105 -6.25 11.22 -7.38
CA GLN A 105 -6.07 12.53 -6.75
C GLN A 105 -4.59 12.85 -6.49
N MET A 106 -3.80 11.90 -5.99
CA MET A 106 -2.37 12.07 -5.78
C MET A 106 -1.62 12.30 -7.10
N THR A 107 -1.99 11.58 -8.16
CA THR A 107 -1.41 11.75 -9.49
C THR A 107 -1.58 13.19 -10.00
N PHE A 108 -2.78 13.74 -9.91
CA PHE A 108 -3.04 15.14 -10.29
C PHE A 108 -2.37 16.14 -9.34
N SER A 109 -2.31 15.83 -8.04
CA SER A 109 -1.61 16.67 -7.07
C SER A 109 -0.13 16.81 -7.38
N LEU A 110 0.54 15.71 -7.73
CA LEU A 110 1.95 15.72 -8.14
C LEU A 110 2.16 16.46 -9.46
N LEU A 111 1.29 16.22 -10.46
CA LEU A 111 1.34 16.94 -11.73
C LEU A 111 1.23 18.47 -11.51
N LEU A 112 0.24 18.90 -10.75
CA LEU A 112 0.04 20.33 -10.46
C LEU A 112 1.17 20.92 -9.61
N ALA A 113 1.73 20.16 -8.67
CA ALA A 113 2.88 20.59 -7.89
C ALA A 113 4.11 20.89 -8.78
N ILE A 114 4.34 20.04 -9.79
CA ILE A 114 5.41 20.23 -10.77
C ILE A 114 5.12 21.45 -11.66
N CYS A 115 3.91 21.55 -12.20
CA CYS A 115 3.54 22.59 -13.16
C CYS A 115 3.47 23.99 -12.52
N GLN A 116 2.99 24.08 -11.28
CA GLN A 116 2.70 25.35 -10.62
C GLN A 116 3.76 25.79 -9.60
N CYS A 117 4.75 24.95 -9.29
CA CYS A 117 5.82 25.23 -8.33
C CYS A 117 5.32 25.74 -6.96
N ALA A 118 4.13 25.30 -6.51
CA ALA A 118 3.40 25.84 -5.36
C ALA A 118 4.25 25.91 -4.07
N GLU A 119 5.05 24.87 -3.81
CA GLU A 119 5.92 24.81 -2.63
C GLU A 119 7.03 25.88 -2.66
N ARG A 120 7.59 26.16 -3.83
CA ARG A 120 8.63 27.20 -3.98
C ARG A 120 8.03 28.58 -3.75
N TYR A 121 6.83 28.86 -4.28
CA TYR A 121 6.11 30.11 -4.01
C TYR A 121 5.72 30.24 -2.53
N ASN A 122 5.23 29.17 -1.90
CA ASN A 122 4.92 29.16 -0.48
C ASN A 122 6.15 29.52 0.38
N ARG A 123 7.33 28.96 0.06
CA ARG A 123 8.59 29.30 0.75
C ARG A 123 8.97 30.76 0.55
N ALA A 124 8.90 31.25 -0.67
CA ALA A 124 9.18 32.68 -0.97
C ALA A 124 8.26 33.61 -0.20
N MET A 125 6.96 33.29 -0.16
CA MET A 125 5.98 34.07 0.61
C MET A 125 6.30 34.10 2.09
N LYS A 126 6.58 32.95 2.71
CA LYS A 126 6.93 32.85 4.12
C LYS A 126 8.24 33.55 4.49
N ALA A 127 9.17 33.66 3.54
CA ALA A 127 10.42 34.39 3.68
C ALA A 127 10.27 35.92 3.47
N GLY A 128 9.06 36.40 3.16
CA GLY A 128 8.79 37.82 2.95
C GLY A 128 9.15 38.33 1.55
N HIS A 129 9.41 37.45 0.60
CA HIS A 129 9.84 37.79 -0.77
C HIS A 129 8.69 38.14 -1.74
N TRP A 130 7.49 38.35 -1.26
CA TRP A 130 6.35 38.82 -2.07
C TRP A 130 6.32 40.34 -2.16
N GLN A 131 7.45 40.93 -2.56
CA GLN A 131 7.58 42.36 -2.80
C GLN A 131 8.27 42.58 -4.15
N LEU A 132 8.40 43.85 -4.55
CA LEU A 132 8.96 44.22 -5.86
C LEU A 132 10.40 43.73 -6.10
N ASP A 133 11.13 43.40 -5.03
CA ASP A 133 12.49 42.87 -5.08
C ASP A 133 12.50 41.36 -4.76
N ILE A 134 11.86 40.57 -5.58
CA ILE A 134 11.92 39.10 -5.45
C ILE A 134 13.35 38.65 -5.79
N PRO A 135 14.08 37.96 -4.89
CA PRO A 135 15.39 37.41 -5.20
C PRO A 135 15.35 36.52 -6.46
N ALA A 136 16.39 36.61 -7.29
CA ALA A 136 16.45 35.90 -8.57
C ALA A 136 16.19 34.36 -8.45
N GLU A 137 16.53 33.80 -7.31
CA GLU A 137 16.26 32.38 -6.98
C GLU A 137 14.77 32.02 -6.84
N TYR A 138 13.89 33.04 -6.60
CA TYR A 138 12.43 32.86 -6.54
C TYR A 138 11.71 33.53 -7.72
N GLY A 139 12.42 34.39 -8.48
CA GLY A 139 11.82 35.40 -9.31
C GLY A 139 11.22 34.93 -10.64
N LEU A 140 11.62 33.84 -11.20
CA LEU A 140 11.13 33.36 -12.50
C LEU A 140 11.11 31.85 -12.51
N LEU A 141 10.24 31.26 -11.69
CA LEU A 141 9.97 29.84 -11.79
C LEU A 141 9.09 29.60 -13.01
N PRO A 142 9.55 28.82 -14.00
CA PRO A 142 8.72 28.51 -15.13
C PRO A 142 7.48 27.74 -14.64
N GLN A 143 6.33 28.37 -14.80
CA GLN A 143 5.03 27.71 -14.63
C GLN A 143 4.61 27.16 -15.98
N MET A 144 3.94 26.01 -15.96
CA MET A 144 3.40 25.37 -17.14
C MET A 144 1.89 25.29 -17.04
N GLU A 145 1.19 25.90 -18.00
CA GLU A 145 -0.23 25.69 -18.18
C GLU A 145 -0.48 24.33 -18.85
N LEU A 146 -1.54 23.67 -18.43
CA LEU A 146 -1.90 22.34 -18.96
C LEU A 146 -2.81 22.42 -20.19
N LEU A 147 -3.24 23.61 -20.57
CA LEU A 147 -4.05 23.83 -21.78
C LEU A 147 -3.34 23.22 -23.00
N ASP A 148 -4.06 22.42 -23.76
CA ASP A 148 -3.60 21.71 -24.96
C ASP A 148 -2.39 20.77 -24.74
N LYS A 149 -2.14 20.36 -23.48
CA LYS A 149 -1.11 19.36 -23.16
C LYS A 149 -1.70 17.96 -23.10
N THR A 150 -0.89 16.99 -23.51
CA THR A 150 -1.22 15.57 -23.35
C THR A 150 -0.56 15.04 -22.09
N PHE A 151 -1.34 14.39 -21.24
CA PHE A 151 -0.85 13.67 -20.06
C PHE A 151 -0.93 12.17 -20.31
N GLY A 152 0.23 11.50 -20.32
CA GLY A 152 0.33 10.05 -20.45
C GLY A 152 0.45 9.38 -19.10
N VAL A 153 -0.31 8.30 -18.91
CA VAL A 153 -0.20 7.40 -17.74
C VAL A 153 0.12 6.00 -18.27
N TYR A 154 1.18 5.37 -17.76
CA TYR A 154 1.63 4.02 -18.17
C TYR A 154 2.19 3.22 -16.99
#